data_51237df4d2c48efb83201c8342196b12
#
_entry.id   51237df4d2c48efb83201c8342196b12
#
_cell.length_a   1.000
_cell.length_b   1.000
_cell.length_c   1.000
_cell.angle_alpha   90.00
_cell.angle_beta   90.00
_cell.angle_gamma   90.00
#
_symmetry.space_group_name_H-M   'P 1'
#
loop_
_entity.id
_entity.type
_entity.pdbx_description
1 polymer ?
#
loop_
_entity_poly.entity_id
_entity_poly.type
_entity_poly.pdbx_seq_one_letter_code
_entity_poly.pdbx_strand_id
1 'polypeptide(L)'
;MALQYAGITVEHREIELRNKPQSMLRVSPKGTVPVLIVGNLILDQSLEIMRWALQKSDPDNWGEIDEDAAQIWIEKNDGPFKILLDQYKYPNRHLHMNQENVLDAAITLMLKPMDDVLESSQYLLGHKQSWLDVAIFPFVRQFSMVNSERFDQLPLPALKNWLAQYLQSELFNAIMCKYPTWTE
;
A
#
# COMPACT_ATOMS: atom_id res chain seq x y z
N MET A 1 -2.50 -2.25 -8.55
CA MET A 1 -3.84 -2.81 -8.30
C MET A 1 -4.94 -1.93 -8.88
N ALA A 2 -5.09 -0.66 -8.51
CA ALA A 2 -6.22 0.16 -8.98
C ALA A 2 -6.32 0.31 -10.51
N LEU A 3 -5.22 0.55 -11.22
CA LEU A 3 -5.20 0.61 -12.69
C LEU A 3 -5.64 -0.72 -13.32
N GLN A 4 -5.14 -1.85 -12.80
CA GLN A 4 -5.52 -3.18 -13.26
C GLN A 4 -7.00 -3.48 -13.00
N TYR A 5 -7.49 -3.14 -11.81
CA TYR A 5 -8.89 -3.27 -11.43
C TYR A 5 -9.83 -2.45 -12.33
N ALA A 6 -9.46 -1.20 -12.61
CA ALA A 6 -10.21 -0.33 -13.51
C ALA A 6 -10.11 -0.71 -15.00
N GLY A 7 -9.36 -1.77 -15.35
CA GLY A 7 -9.16 -2.20 -16.74
C GLY A 7 -8.33 -1.24 -17.58
N ILE A 8 -7.49 -0.40 -16.93
CA ILE A 8 -6.69 0.62 -17.61
C ILE A 8 -5.36 0.03 -18.04
N THR A 9 -5.15 -0.05 -19.35
CA THR A 9 -3.84 -0.45 -19.90
C THR A 9 -2.86 0.71 -19.85
N VAL A 10 -1.66 0.43 -19.35
CA VAL A 10 -0.56 1.38 -19.26
C VAL A 10 0.72 0.79 -19.87
N GLU A 11 1.58 1.64 -20.40
CA GLU A 11 2.97 1.29 -20.66
C GLU A 11 3.71 1.28 -19.31
N HIS A 12 4.05 0.09 -18.85
CA HIS A 12 4.79 -0.08 -17.58
C HIS A 12 6.28 0.14 -17.81
N ARG A 13 6.84 1.13 -17.15
CA ARG A 13 8.27 1.46 -17.15
C ARG A 13 8.86 1.15 -15.78
N GLU A 14 9.34 -0.08 -15.59
CA GLU A 14 10.04 -0.46 -14.38
C GLU A 14 11.37 0.26 -14.27
N ILE A 15 11.71 0.81 -13.12
CA ILE A 15 12.93 1.58 -12.92
C ILE A 15 13.73 1.10 -11.71
N GLU A 16 15.03 1.34 -11.75
CA GLU A 16 15.89 1.20 -10.58
C GLU A 16 15.87 2.49 -9.75
N LEU A 17 15.42 2.39 -8.49
CA LEU A 17 15.31 3.55 -7.59
C LEU A 17 16.66 4.26 -7.34
N ARG A 18 17.79 3.54 -7.52
CA ARG A 18 19.15 4.09 -7.37
C ARG A 18 19.65 4.77 -8.63
N ASN A 19 19.05 4.45 -9.78
CA ASN A 19 19.42 4.98 -11.10
C ASN A 19 18.15 5.40 -11.85
N LYS A 20 17.55 6.51 -11.41
CA LYS A 20 16.28 6.98 -11.98
C LYS A 20 16.51 7.62 -13.35
N PRO A 21 15.66 7.30 -14.36
CA PRO A 21 15.74 7.90 -15.69
C PRO A 21 15.57 9.42 -15.66
N GLN A 22 16.30 10.12 -16.51
CA GLN A 22 16.21 11.60 -16.59
C GLN A 22 14.83 12.06 -17.07
N SER A 23 14.17 11.30 -17.95
CA SER A 23 12.80 11.55 -18.39
C SER A 23 11.82 11.55 -17.23
N MET A 24 11.95 10.60 -16.28
CA MET A 24 11.14 10.57 -15.07
C MET A 24 11.38 11.80 -14.20
N LEU A 25 12.65 12.17 -13.97
CA LEU A 25 13.01 13.31 -13.11
C LEU A 25 12.55 14.66 -13.69
N ARG A 26 12.44 14.76 -15.04
CA ARG A 26 11.88 15.96 -15.69
C ARG A 26 10.37 16.13 -15.43
N VAL A 27 9.61 15.04 -15.33
CA VAL A 27 8.16 15.09 -15.12
C VAL A 27 7.76 15.05 -13.65
N SER A 28 8.55 14.40 -12.80
CA SER A 28 8.38 14.39 -11.34
C SER A 28 9.71 14.68 -10.64
N PRO A 29 10.03 15.95 -10.38
CA PRO A 29 11.30 16.34 -9.73
C PRO A 29 11.50 15.77 -8.34
N LYS A 30 10.41 15.37 -7.64
CA LYS A 30 10.49 14.64 -6.36
C LYS A 30 11.25 13.31 -6.51
N GLY A 31 11.24 12.72 -7.72
CA GLY A 31 11.89 11.45 -8.00
C GLY A 31 11.34 10.28 -7.20
N THR A 32 10.10 10.37 -6.76
CA THR A 32 9.39 9.28 -6.08
C THR A 32 8.57 8.46 -7.07
N VAL A 33 8.30 7.21 -6.75
CA VAL A 33 7.40 6.34 -7.49
C VAL A 33 6.15 6.06 -6.65
N PRO A 34 4.99 5.80 -7.29
CA PRO A 34 4.74 5.75 -8.75
C PRO A 34 4.57 7.13 -9.37
N VAL A 35 4.72 7.20 -10.69
CA VAL A 35 4.35 8.37 -11.52
C VAL A 35 3.50 7.87 -12.68
N LEU A 36 2.31 8.44 -12.86
CA LEU A 36 1.44 8.18 -14.01
C LEU A 36 1.35 9.41 -14.89
N ILE A 37 1.54 9.23 -16.21
CA ILE A 37 1.42 10.29 -17.21
C ILE A 37 0.25 9.95 -18.13
N VAL A 38 -0.71 10.87 -18.23
CA VAL A 38 -1.88 10.73 -19.12
C VAL A 38 -2.02 12.00 -19.95
N GLY A 39 -1.44 12.01 -21.14
CA GLY A 39 -1.34 13.23 -21.95
C GLY A 39 -0.53 14.31 -21.20
N ASN A 40 -1.16 15.41 -20.86
CA ASN A 40 -0.55 16.51 -20.08
C ASN A 40 -0.74 16.37 -18.55
N LEU A 41 -1.51 15.38 -18.10
CA LEU A 41 -1.72 15.14 -16.67
C LEU A 41 -0.59 14.29 -16.13
N ILE A 42 0.00 14.74 -15.02
CA ILE A 42 1.02 14.01 -14.27
C ILE A 42 0.50 13.79 -12.86
N LEU A 43 0.42 12.52 -12.44
CA LEU A 43 0.04 12.12 -11.09
C LEU A 43 1.25 11.42 -10.46
N ASP A 44 1.74 11.96 -9.35
CA ASP A 44 2.93 11.46 -8.66
C ASP A 44 2.67 10.99 -7.21
N GLN A 45 1.38 10.81 -6.87
CA GLN A 45 0.93 10.22 -5.61
C GLN A 45 0.08 8.98 -5.87
N SER A 46 0.35 7.90 -5.15
CA SER A 46 -0.37 6.62 -5.34
C SER A 46 -1.87 6.74 -5.14
N LEU A 47 -2.32 7.54 -4.15
CA LEU A 47 -3.75 7.78 -3.91
C LEU A 47 -4.41 8.59 -5.03
N GLU A 48 -3.72 9.58 -5.59
CA GLU A 48 -4.22 10.35 -6.73
C GLU A 48 -4.39 9.45 -7.98
N ILE A 49 -3.40 8.59 -8.24
CA ILE A 49 -3.48 7.59 -9.31
C ILE A 49 -4.66 6.64 -9.08
N MET A 50 -4.84 6.17 -7.86
CA MET A 50 -5.94 5.28 -7.50
C MET A 50 -7.29 5.96 -7.71
N ARG A 51 -7.49 7.16 -7.17
CA ARG A 51 -8.73 7.94 -7.34
C ARG A 51 -9.01 8.25 -8.82
N TRP A 52 -7.97 8.62 -9.57
CA TRP A 52 -8.10 8.83 -11.01
C TRP A 52 -8.54 7.55 -11.74
N ALA A 53 -7.99 6.39 -11.39
CA ALA A 53 -8.37 5.11 -11.99
C ALA A 53 -9.85 4.78 -11.71
N LEU A 54 -10.29 4.93 -10.47
CA LEU A 54 -11.68 4.68 -10.06
C LEU A 54 -12.68 5.64 -10.71
N GLN A 55 -12.28 6.90 -10.96
CA GLN A 55 -13.11 7.83 -11.75
C GLN A 55 -13.30 7.40 -13.20
N LYS A 56 -12.40 6.57 -13.76
CA LYS A 56 -12.54 6.03 -15.11
C LYS A 56 -13.41 4.78 -15.14
N SER A 57 -13.22 3.89 -14.17
CA SER A 57 -13.99 2.65 -14.06
C SER A 57 -13.90 2.13 -12.61
N ASP A 58 -15.05 1.90 -12.01
CA ASP A 58 -15.19 1.37 -10.65
C ASP A 58 -16.31 0.31 -10.61
N PRO A 59 -16.07 -0.88 -11.19
CA PRO A 59 -17.11 -1.90 -11.38
C PRO A 59 -17.74 -2.41 -10.09
N ASP A 60 -17.01 -2.44 -8.98
CA ASP A 60 -17.47 -2.96 -7.68
C ASP A 60 -17.70 -1.84 -6.64
N ASN A 61 -17.70 -0.58 -7.08
CA ASN A 61 -17.90 0.61 -6.23
C ASN A 61 -16.90 0.73 -5.06
N TRP A 62 -15.62 0.53 -5.33
CA TRP A 62 -14.56 0.74 -4.34
C TRP A 62 -14.47 2.19 -3.84
N GLY A 63 -14.94 3.13 -4.64
CA GLY A 63 -14.99 4.55 -4.31
C GLY A 63 -16.21 4.96 -3.49
N GLU A 64 -17.20 4.10 -3.31
CA GLU A 64 -18.41 4.39 -2.54
C GLU A 64 -18.19 4.10 -1.04
N ILE A 65 -17.51 5.01 -0.35
CA ILE A 65 -17.10 4.84 1.06
C ILE A 65 -17.32 6.12 1.87
N ASP A 66 -17.22 5.99 3.18
CA ASP A 66 -17.07 7.12 4.10
C ASP A 66 -15.63 7.66 3.98
N GLU A 67 -15.47 8.78 3.27
CA GLU A 67 -14.16 9.42 3.03
C GLU A 67 -13.53 9.93 4.33
N ASP A 68 -14.30 10.39 5.31
CA ASP A 68 -13.76 10.87 6.58
C ASP A 68 -13.18 9.70 7.39
N ALA A 69 -13.89 8.57 7.43
CA ALA A 69 -13.39 7.37 8.06
C ALA A 69 -12.14 6.82 7.34
N ALA A 70 -12.12 6.84 6.01
CA ALA A 70 -10.96 6.44 5.21
C ALA A 70 -9.76 7.36 5.47
N GLN A 71 -9.97 8.66 5.57
CA GLN A 71 -8.90 9.63 5.81
C GLN A 71 -8.18 9.37 7.14
N ILE A 72 -8.91 8.99 8.20
CA ILE A 72 -8.31 8.63 9.49
C ILE A 72 -7.31 7.47 9.35
N TRP A 73 -7.66 6.44 8.56
CA TRP A 73 -6.78 5.31 8.31
C TRP A 73 -5.56 5.70 7.45
N ILE A 74 -5.76 6.52 6.43
CA ILE A 74 -4.67 7.01 5.58
C ILE A 74 -3.68 7.86 6.37
N GLU A 75 -4.16 8.76 7.24
CA GLU A 75 -3.29 9.59 8.08
C GLU A 75 -2.45 8.73 9.06
N LYS A 76 -3.05 7.71 9.66
CA LYS A 76 -2.31 6.75 10.49
C LYS A 76 -1.27 5.98 9.68
N ASN A 77 -1.63 5.54 8.48
CA ASN A 77 -0.75 4.77 7.61
C ASN A 77 0.41 5.60 7.08
N ASP A 78 0.13 6.75 6.44
CA ASP A 78 1.12 7.57 5.73
C ASP A 78 2.00 8.41 6.68
N GLY A 79 1.54 8.66 7.88
CA GLY A 79 2.29 9.30 8.93
C GLY A 79 3.02 8.30 9.83
N PRO A 80 2.49 8.04 11.03
CA PRO A 80 3.23 7.32 12.04
C PRO A 80 3.50 5.84 11.71
N PHE A 81 2.58 5.13 11.06
CA PHE A 81 2.81 3.71 10.74
C PHE A 81 3.94 3.52 9.72
N LYS A 82 4.02 4.38 8.71
CA LYS A 82 5.09 4.35 7.72
C LYS A 82 6.47 4.63 8.31
N ILE A 83 6.53 5.49 9.33
CA ILE A 83 7.76 5.74 10.11
C ILE A 83 8.17 4.47 10.86
N LEU A 84 7.22 3.83 11.56
CA LEU A 84 7.47 2.58 12.28
C LEU A 84 7.88 1.45 11.33
N LEU A 85 7.27 1.35 10.17
CA LEU A 85 7.65 0.39 9.13
C LEU A 85 9.09 0.61 8.65
N ASP A 86 9.51 1.85 8.42
CA ASP A 86 10.89 2.16 8.01
C ASP A 86 11.88 1.78 9.13
N GLN A 87 11.57 2.13 10.38
CA GLN A 87 12.38 1.78 11.54
C GLN A 87 12.49 0.26 11.75
N TYR A 88 11.38 -0.47 11.57
CA TYR A 88 11.35 -1.91 11.71
C TYR A 88 12.12 -2.61 10.58
N LYS A 89 11.99 -2.12 9.35
CA LYS A 89 12.61 -2.68 8.14
C LYS A 89 14.11 -2.39 8.02
N TYR A 90 14.56 -1.26 8.55
CA TYR A 90 15.94 -0.80 8.41
C TYR A 90 16.61 -0.51 9.76
N PRO A 91 16.74 -1.52 10.65
CA PRO A 91 17.29 -1.32 12.00
C PRO A 91 18.68 -0.69 12.00
N ASN A 92 19.50 -0.96 11.00
CA ASN A 92 20.84 -0.38 10.86
C ASN A 92 20.86 1.15 10.63
N ARG A 93 19.75 1.74 10.25
CA ARG A 93 19.60 3.20 10.13
C ARG A 93 19.09 3.85 11.41
N HIS A 94 18.58 3.03 12.33
CA HIS A 94 17.88 3.46 13.55
C HIS A 94 18.47 2.75 14.78
N LEU A 95 19.81 2.77 14.92
CA LEU A 95 20.55 2.01 15.94
C LEU A 95 20.14 2.31 17.40
N HIS A 96 19.51 3.46 17.64
CA HIS A 96 19.01 3.86 18.95
C HIS A 96 17.62 3.32 19.28
N MET A 97 16.94 2.69 18.31
CA MET A 97 15.60 2.15 18.48
C MET A 97 15.65 0.68 18.89
N ASN A 98 14.85 0.32 19.88
CA ASN A 98 14.60 -1.07 20.22
C ASN A 98 13.55 -1.66 19.27
N GLN A 99 13.86 -2.73 18.57
CA GLN A 99 12.99 -3.34 17.56
C GLN A 99 11.68 -3.89 18.16
N GLU A 100 11.70 -4.41 19.38
CA GLU A 100 10.47 -4.85 20.06
C GLU A 100 9.57 -3.65 20.38
N ASN A 101 10.14 -2.53 20.82
CA ASN A 101 9.34 -1.31 21.05
C ASN A 101 8.74 -0.76 19.76
N VAL A 102 9.46 -0.85 18.63
CA VAL A 102 8.94 -0.44 17.31
C VAL A 102 7.79 -1.36 16.89
N LEU A 103 7.95 -2.68 17.09
CA LEU A 103 6.91 -3.66 16.82
C LEU A 103 5.66 -3.39 17.69
N ASP A 104 5.82 -3.21 19.00
CA ASP A 104 4.71 -2.94 19.93
C ASP A 104 3.99 -1.64 19.57
N ALA A 105 4.73 -0.60 19.19
CA ALA A 105 4.15 0.65 18.73
C ALA A 105 3.34 0.47 17.44
N ALA A 106 3.84 -0.31 16.48
CA ALA A 106 3.13 -0.60 15.23
C ALA A 106 1.87 -1.43 15.48
N ILE A 107 1.95 -2.42 16.38
CA ILE A 107 0.78 -3.21 16.80
C ILE A 107 -0.28 -2.29 17.39
N THR A 108 0.08 -1.47 18.37
CA THR A 108 -0.86 -0.59 19.08
C THR A 108 -1.47 0.47 18.16
N LEU A 109 -0.66 1.06 17.28
CA LEU A 109 -1.10 2.16 16.42
C LEU A 109 -2.01 1.71 15.28
N MET A 110 -1.66 0.58 14.64
CA MET A 110 -2.26 0.21 13.36
C MET A 110 -2.76 -1.24 13.31
N LEU A 111 -1.89 -2.22 13.65
CA LEU A 111 -2.20 -3.62 13.36
C LEU A 111 -3.33 -4.17 14.23
N LYS A 112 -3.33 -3.86 15.53
CA LYS A 112 -4.41 -4.30 16.44
C LYS A 112 -5.73 -3.57 16.15
N PRO A 113 -5.77 -2.22 15.96
CA PRO A 113 -6.99 -1.56 15.49
C PRO A 113 -7.56 -2.12 14.18
N MET A 114 -6.69 -2.53 13.22
CA MET A 114 -7.15 -3.21 12.01
C MET A 114 -7.76 -4.58 12.34
N ASP A 115 -7.08 -5.39 13.14
CA ASP A 115 -7.55 -6.70 13.57
C ASP A 115 -8.93 -6.59 14.25
N ASP A 116 -9.09 -5.63 15.18
CA ASP A 116 -10.37 -5.40 15.89
C ASP A 116 -11.54 -5.09 14.93
N VAL A 117 -11.31 -4.26 13.93
CA VAL A 117 -12.32 -3.95 12.91
C VAL A 117 -12.63 -5.19 12.07
N LEU A 118 -11.59 -5.93 11.67
CA LEU A 118 -11.70 -7.10 10.82
C LEU A 118 -12.28 -8.34 11.52
N GLU A 119 -12.37 -8.36 12.87
CA GLU A 119 -13.10 -9.38 13.62
C GLU A 119 -14.61 -9.37 13.32
N SER A 120 -15.18 -8.19 13.05
CA SER A 120 -16.63 -8.00 12.79
C SER A 120 -16.94 -7.61 11.35
N SER A 121 -15.92 -7.32 10.55
CA SER A 121 -16.05 -6.83 9.17
C SER A 121 -15.10 -7.59 8.26
N GLN A 122 -15.48 -7.73 6.99
CA GLN A 122 -14.61 -8.36 5.99
C GLN A 122 -13.49 -7.41 5.52
N TYR A 123 -13.73 -6.08 5.58
CA TYR A 123 -12.83 -5.02 5.12
C TYR A 123 -12.82 -3.87 6.12
N LEU A 124 -11.89 -2.95 5.96
CA LEU A 124 -11.63 -1.87 6.93
C LEU A 124 -12.79 -0.90 7.13
N LEU A 125 -13.67 -0.76 6.13
CA LEU A 125 -14.86 0.10 6.21
C LEU A 125 -16.18 -0.69 6.09
N GLY A 126 -16.18 -1.98 6.46
CA GLY A 126 -17.39 -2.80 6.50
C GLY A 126 -17.30 -4.07 5.66
N HIS A 127 -18.39 -4.43 4.96
CA HIS A 127 -18.51 -5.73 4.30
C HIS A 127 -18.16 -5.69 2.81
N LYS A 128 -17.87 -4.51 2.25
CA LYS A 128 -17.43 -4.35 0.85
C LYS A 128 -15.97 -3.91 0.82
N GLN A 129 -15.22 -4.49 -0.11
CA GLN A 129 -13.87 -4.03 -0.42
C GLN A 129 -13.90 -2.57 -0.91
N SER A 130 -12.94 -1.80 -0.46
CA SER A 130 -12.80 -0.40 -0.85
C SER A 130 -11.39 -0.07 -1.32
N TRP A 131 -11.23 1.11 -1.90
CA TRP A 131 -9.91 1.61 -2.25
C TRP A 131 -8.99 1.74 -1.03
N LEU A 132 -9.56 1.96 0.17
CA LEU A 132 -8.79 2.07 1.41
C LEU A 132 -8.01 0.79 1.71
N ASP A 133 -8.68 -0.37 1.59
CA ASP A 133 -8.04 -1.67 1.81
C ASP A 133 -6.85 -1.86 0.87
N VAL A 134 -7.04 -1.53 -0.40
CA VAL A 134 -6.01 -1.64 -1.44
C VAL A 134 -4.86 -0.64 -1.22
N ALA A 135 -5.15 0.52 -0.64
CA ALA A 135 -4.14 1.53 -0.30
C ALA A 135 -3.26 1.09 0.88
N ILE A 136 -3.86 0.45 1.89
CA ILE A 136 -3.17 0.04 3.13
C ILE A 136 -2.45 -1.31 2.96
N PHE A 137 -3.03 -2.23 2.19
CA PHE A 137 -2.49 -3.59 2.00
C PHE A 137 -0.98 -3.65 1.74
N PRO A 138 -0.37 -2.83 0.85
CA PRO A 138 1.05 -2.92 0.57
C PRO A 138 1.94 -2.64 1.79
N PHE A 139 1.51 -1.80 2.71
CA PHE A 139 2.26 -1.44 3.90
C PHE A 139 2.19 -2.55 4.96
N VAL A 140 1.02 -3.12 5.19
CA VAL A 140 0.84 -4.29 6.07
C VAL A 140 1.62 -5.48 5.52
N ARG A 141 1.56 -5.72 4.21
CA ARG A 141 2.36 -6.75 3.55
C ARG A 141 3.86 -6.53 3.75
N GLN A 142 4.35 -5.31 3.55
CA GLN A 142 5.76 -5.02 3.79
C GLN A 142 6.14 -5.26 5.25
N PHE A 143 5.30 -4.84 6.18
CA PHE A 143 5.53 -5.03 7.61
C PHE A 143 5.62 -6.52 7.98
N SER A 144 4.69 -7.33 7.51
CA SER A 144 4.68 -8.78 7.77
C SER A 144 5.90 -9.51 7.22
N MET A 145 6.48 -9.01 6.12
CA MET A 145 7.65 -9.61 5.46
C MET A 145 8.99 -9.26 6.11
N VAL A 146 9.05 -8.28 7.01
CA VAL A 146 10.30 -7.92 7.71
C VAL A 146 10.77 -9.07 8.59
N ASN A 147 9.84 -9.66 9.34
CA ASN A 147 10.05 -10.86 10.14
C ASN A 147 8.76 -11.68 10.15
N SER A 148 8.61 -12.58 9.18
CA SER A 148 7.38 -13.35 8.98
C SER A 148 7.09 -14.27 10.16
N GLU A 149 8.11 -14.92 10.73
CA GLU A 149 7.94 -15.81 11.88
C GLU A 149 7.39 -15.04 13.10
N ARG A 150 7.92 -13.85 13.35
CA ARG A 150 7.45 -12.99 14.44
C ARG A 150 6.03 -12.48 14.19
N PHE A 151 5.71 -12.09 12.95
CA PHE A 151 4.38 -11.66 12.56
C PHE A 151 3.35 -12.78 12.72
N ASP A 152 3.71 -14.01 12.33
CA ASP A 152 2.84 -15.19 12.46
C ASP A 152 2.50 -15.53 13.92
N GLN A 153 3.38 -15.19 14.86
CA GLN A 153 3.15 -15.38 16.30
C GLN A 153 2.25 -14.30 16.93
N LEU A 154 1.99 -13.19 16.25
CA LEU A 154 1.13 -12.14 16.80
C LEU A 154 -0.32 -12.63 16.93
N PRO A 155 -1.05 -12.26 17.98
CA PRO A 155 -2.45 -12.61 18.17
C PRO A 155 -3.38 -11.69 17.34
N LEU A 156 -3.23 -11.72 16.01
CA LEU A 156 -3.96 -10.88 15.05
C LEU A 156 -4.59 -11.75 13.95
N PRO A 157 -5.53 -12.65 14.30
CA PRO A 157 -6.03 -13.63 13.35
C PRO A 157 -6.86 -13.02 12.21
N ALA A 158 -7.66 -11.99 12.48
CA ALA A 158 -8.50 -11.34 11.48
C ALA A 158 -7.66 -10.57 10.46
N LEU A 159 -6.65 -9.82 10.94
CA LEU A 159 -5.69 -9.12 10.08
C LEU A 159 -4.91 -10.09 9.18
N LYS A 160 -4.46 -11.22 9.74
CA LYS A 160 -3.75 -12.26 8.95
C LYS A 160 -4.62 -12.85 7.86
N ASN A 161 -5.89 -13.13 8.15
CA ASN A 161 -6.85 -13.62 7.17
C ASN A 161 -7.08 -12.59 6.06
N TRP A 162 -7.27 -11.32 6.43
CA TRP A 162 -7.40 -10.23 5.47
C TRP A 162 -6.15 -10.09 4.58
N LEU A 163 -4.95 -10.13 5.16
CA LEU A 163 -3.69 -10.09 4.41
C LEU A 163 -3.57 -11.28 3.45
N ALA A 164 -3.92 -12.49 3.91
CA ALA A 164 -3.85 -13.71 3.11
C ALA A 164 -4.82 -13.67 1.91
N GLN A 165 -6.04 -13.13 2.07
CA GLN A 165 -6.99 -12.93 0.98
C GLN A 165 -6.40 -12.05 -0.13
N TYR A 166 -5.75 -10.94 0.23
CA TYR A 166 -5.09 -10.09 -0.77
C TYR A 166 -3.92 -10.76 -1.46
N LEU A 167 -3.07 -11.47 -0.70
CA LEU A 167 -1.92 -12.18 -1.25
C LEU A 167 -2.31 -13.29 -2.24
N GLN A 168 -3.47 -13.89 -2.04
CA GLN A 168 -4.01 -14.96 -2.90
C GLN A 168 -4.90 -14.43 -4.03
N SER A 169 -5.25 -13.14 -4.03
CA SER A 169 -6.17 -12.56 -5.00
C SER A 169 -5.59 -12.59 -6.42
N GLU A 170 -6.44 -12.82 -7.41
CA GLU A 170 -6.06 -12.76 -8.83
C GLU A 170 -5.52 -11.38 -9.19
N LEU A 171 -6.13 -10.32 -8.64
CA LEU A 171 -5.70 -8.95 -8.87
C LEU A 171 -4.26 -8.69 -8.38
N PHE A 172 -3.90 -9.20 -7.20
CA PHE A 172 -2.54 -9.06 -6.70
C PHE A 172 -1.56 -9.88 -7.54
N ASN A 173 -1.91 -11.12 -7.85
CA ASN A 173 -1.07 -11.99 -8.67
C ASN A 173 -0.83 -11.42 -10.07
N ALA A 174 -1.84 -10.81 -10.67
CA ALA A 174 -1.72 -10.19 -12.00
C ALA A 174 -0.71 -9.03 -12.04
N ILE A 175 -0.58 -8.27 -10.95
CA ILE A 175 0.32 -7.11 -10.90
C ILE A 175 1.72 -7.44 -10.38
N MET A 176 1.95 -8.67 -9.90
CA MET A 176 3.25 -9.09 -9.35
C MET A 176 4.19 -9.69 -10.41
N CYS A 177 3.83 -9.61 -11.69
CA CYS A 177 4.72 -9.95 -12.79
C CYS A 177 5.98 -9.07 -12.75
N LYS A 178 7.14 -9.69 -12.97
CA LYS A 178 8.41 -8.96 -13.06
C LYS A 178 8.56 -8.39 -14.46
N TYR A 179 8.90 -7.13 -14.53
CA TYR A 179 9.24 -6.44 -15.77
C TYR A 179 10.74 -6.19 -15.85
N PRO A 180 11.33 -6.20 -17.07
CA PRO A 180 12.72 -5.74 -17.23
C PRO A 180 12.81 -4.25 -16.90
N THR A 181 13.98 -3.84 -16.37
CA THR A 181 14.25 -2.41 -16.16
C THR A 181 14.15 -1.65 -17.48
N TRP A 182 13.33 -0.61 -17.49
CA TRP A 182 13.17 0.24 -18.66
C TRP A 182 14.39 1.12 -18.87
N THR A 183 14.82 1.24 -20.12
CA THR A 183 15.94 2.10 -20.56
C THR A 183 15.44 3.18 -21.50
N GLU A 184 16.01 4.39 -21.40
CA GLU A 184 15.73 5.51 -22.33
C GLU A 184 16.20 5.23 -23.74
#